data_6f8d938c5cb15ee10c320d9d2ea9aef8
#
_entry.id   6f8d938c5cb15ee10c320d9d2ea9aef8
#
_cell.length_a   1.000
_cell.length_b   1.000
_cell.length_c   1.000
_cell.angle_alpha   90.00
_cell.angle_beta   90.00
_cell.angle_gamma   90.00
#
_symmetry.space_group_name_H-M   'P 1'
#
loop_
_entity.id
_entity.type
_entity.pdbx_description
1 polymer ?
#
loop_
_entity_poly.entity_id
_entity_poly.type
_entity_poly.pdbx_seq_one_letter_code
_entity_poly.pdbx_strand_id
1 'polypeptide(L)'
;MSHIVELHLHLDGSLRPETVWELAKEQGVELPAKSAEEVKYMMEVPEDCKTLEEYLERFDLPLLVLQKADAIERVTFELVEDLAKEGVEYAELRFAPQFSIKDGLTQDEVVEAAIRGAERGMKMYPQIRVGLILCCMRGADNEELNMQTVETAKKYLGDVVCAVDIAGAEGLFPTENFAPVFAKVREYGIPMTIHAGEAAGPDSMKTALSFGTKRIGHGVAAINDPELIKRLIDENV
;
A
#
# COMPACT_ATOMS: atom_id res chain seq x y z
N MET A 1 9.04 -9.44 -26.41
CA MET A 1 8.89 -9.82 -24.98
C MET A 1 7.76 -8.98 -24.42
N SER A 2 6.87 -9.56 -23.61
CA SER A 2 5.84 -8.77 -22.93
C SER A 2 6.48 -8.00 -21.79
N HIS A 3 6.27 -6.69 -21.74
CA HIS A 3 6.67 -5.87 -20.61
C HIS A 3 5.69 -6.11 -19.47
N ILE A 4 6.17 -6.47 -18.28
CA ILE A 4 5.35 -6.68 -17.08
C ILE A 4 5.42 -5.42 -16.23
N VAL A 5 4.25 -4.87 -15.93
CA VAL A 5 4.07 -3.69 -15.08
C VAL A 5 3.11 -4.03 -13.95
N GLU A 6 3.51 -3.76 -12.70
CA GLU A 6 2.68 -3.97 -11.51
C GLU A 6 2.36 -2.62 -10.85
N LEU A 7 1.08 -2.26 -10.82
CA LEU A 7 0.63 -0.95 -10.33
C LEU A 7 -0.15 -1.03 -9.01
N HIS A 8 -0.38 -2.25 -8.48
CA HIS A 8 -1.20 -2.41 -7.28
C HIS A 8 -0.66 -3.52 -6.37
N LEU A 9 0.47 -3.28 -5.73
CA LEU A 9 1.14 -4.25 -4.88
C LEU A 9 1.42 -3.65 -3.50
N HIS A 10 0.89 -4.28 -2.44
CA HIS A 10 1.09 -3.86 -1.06
C HIS A 10 2.38 -4.43 -0.51
N LEU A 11 3.33 -3.56 -0.13
CA LEU A 11 4.60 -3.96 0.49
C LEU A 11 4.36 -4.74 1.80
N ASP A 12 3.48 -4.22 2.64
CA ASP A 12 3.11 -4.79 3.94
C ASP A 12 2.28 -6.09 3.85
N GLY A 13 1.81 -6.44 2.65
CA GLY A 13 1.15 -7.71 2.33
C GLY A 13 2.01 -8.68 1.51
N SER A 14 3.26 -8.31 1.17
CA SER A 14 4.08 -9.05 0.19
C SER A 14 5.42 -9.53 0.77
N LEU A 15 5.51 -9.72 2.09
CA LEU A 15 6.71 -10.22 2.74
C LEU A 15 6.88 -11.73 2.49
N ARG A 16 8.13 -12.16 2.38
CA ARG A 16 8.46 -13.58 2.40
C ARG A 16 8.16 -14.15 3.80
N PRO A 17 7.42 -15.25 3.93
CA PRO A 17 7.11 -15.85 5.22
C PRO A 17 8.35 -16.21 6.05
N GLU A 18 9.42 -16.65 5.39
CA GLU A 18 10.71 -16.94 6.01
C GLU A 18 11.32 -15.69 6.64
N THR A 19 11.23 -14.55 5.95
CA THR A 19 11.73 -13.25 6.45
C THR A 19 10.92 -12.78 7.65
N VAL A 20 9.60 -12.92 7.63
CA VAL A 20 8.75 -12.60 8.79
C VAL A 20 9.15 -13.44 10.00
N TRP A 21 9.36 -14.76 9.80
CA TRP A 21 9.80 -15.67 10.86
C TRP A 21 11.18 -15.33 11.40
N GLU A 22 12.14 -14.97 10.56
CA GLU A 22 13.48 -14.56 10.95
C GLU A 22 13.46 -13.25 11.74
N LEU A 23 12.79 -12.21 11.20
CA LEU A 23 12.68 -10.90 11.84
C LEU A 23 12.00 -11.00 13.21
N ALA A 24 10.97 -11.82 13.35
CA ALA A 24 10.31 -12.01 14.63
C ALA A 24 11.28 -12.57 15.69
N LYS A 25 12.12 -13.53 15.32
CA LYS A 25 13.15 -14.08 16.22
C LYS A 25 14.23 -13.04 16.56
N GLU A 26 14.72 -12.31 15.56
CA GLU A 26 15.74 -11.28 15.74
C GLU A 26 15.25 -10.14 16.64
N GLN A 27 13.98 -9.77 16.51
CA GLN A 27 13.36 -8.68 17.26
C GLN A 27 12.75 -9.14 18.61
N GLY A 28 12.69 -10.45 18.86
CA GLY A 28 12.03 -10.99 20.05
C GLY A 28 10.52 -10.84 20.06
N VAL A 29 9.91 -10.76 18.87
CA VAL A 29 8.45 -10.67 18.67
C VAL A 29 7.84 -12.06 18.74
N GLU A 30 6.86 -12.26 19.60
CA GLU A 30 6.09 -13.50 19.65
C GLU A 30 5.06 -13.55 18.52
N LEU A 31 5.20 -14.54 17.64
CA LEU A 31 4.19 -14.81 16.61
C LEU A 31 3.26 -15.92 17.07
N PRO A 32 1.99 -15.93 16.63
CA PRO A 32 1.06 -17.03 16.88
C PRO A 32 1.42 -18.32 16.10
N ALA A 33 2.49 -18.27 15.29
CA ALA A 33 3.02 -19.35 14.46
C ALA A 33 4.23 -20.03 15.12
N LYS A 34 4.45 -21.31 14.81
CA LYS A 34 5.59 -22.11 15.33
C LYS A 34 6.67 -22.38 14.28
N SER A 35 6.43 -22.00 13.03
CA SER A 35 7.33 -22.18 11.89
C SER A 35 7.05 -21.16 10.78
N ALA A 36 7.99 -21.02 9.84
CA ALA A 36 7.78 -20.19 8.65
C ALA A 36 6.62 -20.71 7.77
N GLU A 37 6.38 -22.03 7.77
CA GLU A 37 5.26 -22.63 7.04
C GLU A 37 3.91 -22.24 7.66
N GLU A 38 3.81 -22.19 8.99
CA GLU A 38 2.61 -21.69 9.67
C GLU A 38 2.44 -20.18 9.43
N VAL A 39 3.53 -19.39 9.42
CA VAL A 39 3.49 -17.97 9.04
C VAL A 39 2.92 -17.80 7.63
N LYS A 40 3.40 -18.57 6.66
CA LYS A 40 2.88 -18.56 5.29
C LYS A 40 1.37 -18.78 5.27
N TYR A 41 0.90 -19.84 5.92
CA TYR A 41 -0.54 -20.15 5.99
C TYR A 41 -1.36 -19.01 6.62
N MET A 42 -0.81 -18.34 7.63
CA MET A 42 -1.51 -17.22 8.31
C MET A 42 -1.51 -15.93 7.48
N MET A 43 -0.56 -15.74 6.58
CA MET A 43 -0.49 -14.61 5.66
C MET A 43 -1.31 -14.82 4.39
N GLU A 44 -1.60 -16.06 4.02
CA GLU A 44 -2.42 -16.37 2.85
C GLU A 44 -3.90 -16.13 3.15
N VAL A 45 -4.61 -15.57 2.16
CA VAL A 45 -6.06 -15.41 2.22
C VAL A 45 -6.71 -16.77 2.06
N PRO A 46 -7.59 -17.21 3.00
CA PRO A 46 -8.27 -18.49 2.86
C PRO A 46 -9.24 -18.48 1.68
N GLU A 47 -9.42 -19.65 1.03
CA GLU A 47 -10.28 -19.81 -0.15
C GLU A 47 -11.75 -19.42 0.10
N ASP A 48 -12.19 -19.49 1.36
CA ASP A 48 -13.54 -19.17 1.79
C ASP A 48 -13.69 -17.74 2.35
N CYS A 49 -12.66 -16.88 2.24
CA CYS A 49 -12.72 -15.46 2.61
C CYS A 49 -13.90 -14.76 1.90
N LYS A 50 -14.73 -14.06 2.66
CA LYS A 50 -15.97 -13.46 2.15
C LYS A 50 -16.04 -11.95 2.28
N THR A 51 -15.22 -11.36 3.12
CA THR A 51 -15.29 -9.94 3.42
C THR A 51 -13.92 -9.30 3.32
N LEU A 52 -13.89 -7.99 3.02
CA LEU A 52 -12.65 -7.23 3.00
C LEU A 52 -12.00 -7.19 4.39
N GLU A 53 -12.78 -7.09 5.45
CA GLU A 53 -12.27 -7.07 6.83
C GLU A 53 -11.51 -8.36 7.16
N GLU A 54 -12.03 -9.52 6.77
CA GLU A 54 -11.38 -10.82 6.95
C GLU A 54 -10.08 -10.93 6.12
N TYR A 55 -10.06 -10.34 4.93
CA TYR A 55 -8.86 -10.21 4.11
C TYR A 55 -7.81 -9.34 4.80
N LEU A 56 -8.20 -8.19 5.34
CA LEU A 56 -7.30 -7.22 5.97
C LEU A 56 -6.59 -7.77 7.22
N GLU A 57 -7.15 -8.77 7.91
CA GLU A 57 -6.49 -9.45 9.03
C GLU A 57 -5.16 -10.12 8.64
N ARG A 58 -4.95 -10.39 7.34
CA ARG A 58 -3.69 -11.00 6.85
C ARG A 58 -2.50 -10.04 6.96
N PHE A 59 -2.73 -8.75 7.05
CA PHE A 59 -1.69 -7.73 7.26
C PHE A 59 -1.21 -7.63 8.71
N ASP A 60 -1.99 -8.08 9.68
CA ASP A 60 -1.66 -7.91 11.10
C ASP A 60 -0.33 -8.57 11.47
N LEU A 61 -0.09 -9.79 10.98
CA LEU A 61 1.11 -10.56 11.31
C LEU A 61 2.40 -9.95 10.70
N PRO A 62 2.46 -9.59 9.41
CA PRO A 62 3.60 -8.88 8.84
C PRO A 62 3.91 -7.55 9.55
N LEU A 63 2.89 -6.80 9.94
CA LEU A 63 3.06 -5.52 10.62
C LEU A 63 3.73 -5.63 11.99
N LEU A 64 3.67 -6.79 12.66
CA LEU A 64 4.38 -7.01 13.93
C LEU A 64 5.89 -6.86 13.80
N VAL A 65 6.46 -7.23 12.66
CA VAL A 65 7.91 -7.22 12.41
C VAL A 65 8.38 -5.98 11.63
N LEU A 66 7.46 -5.14 11.17
CA LEU A 66 7.76 -3.92 10.41
C LEU A 66 7.87 -2.67 11.30
N GLN A 67 8.32 -2.81 12.54
CA GLN A 67 8.47 -1.70 13.49
C GLN A 67 9.92 -1.19 13.60
N LYS A 68 10.84 -1.69 12.78
CA LYS A 68 12.26 -1.32 12.75
C LYS A 68 12.68 -0.92 11.33
N ALA A 69 13.53 0.12 11.23
CA ALA A 69 13.98 0.66 9.95
C ALA A 69 14.74 -0.36 9.09
N ASP A 70 15.57 -1.19 9.70
CA ASP A 70 16.34 -2.24 9.03
C ASP A 70 15.44 -3.36 8.48
N ALA A 71 14.38 -3.71 9.20
CA ALA A 71 13.38 -4.65 8.73
C ALA A 71 12.62 -4.10 7.51
N ILE A 72 12.18 -2.84 7.56
CA ILE A 72 11.48 -2.18 6.45
C ILE A 72 12.40 -2.09 5.22
N GLU A 73 13.65 -1.70 5.40
CA GLU A 73 14.64 -1.67 4.31
C GLU A 73 14.84 -3.06 3.71
N ARG A 74 14.97 -4.11 4.57
CA ARG A 74 15.17 -5.49 4.13
C ARG A 74 13.99 -5.98 3.29
N VAL A 75 12.76 -5.86 3.79
CA VAL A 75 11.58 -6.40 3.09
C VAL A 75 11.30 -5.64 1.79
N THR A 76 11.56 -4.33 1.76
CA THR A 76 11.44 -3.56 0.53
C THR A 76 12.46 -4.02 -0.52
N PHE A 77 13.70 -4.24 -0.12
CA PHE A 77 14.73 -4.79 -1.01
C PHE A 77 14.33 -6.17 -1.54
N GLU A 78 13.88 -7.07 -0.65
CA GLU A 78 13.48 -8.44 -1.01
C GLU A 78 12.31 -8.45 -2.00
N LEU A 79 11.33 -7.56 -1.84
CA LEU A 79 10.22 -7.44 -2.77
C LEU A 79 10.68 -6.96 -4.16
N VAL A 80 11.57 -5.97 -4.22
CA VAL A 80 12.16 -5.53 -5.50
C VAL A 80 12.95 -6.65 -6.17
N GLU A 81 13.68 -7.45 -5.39
CA GLU A 81 14.41 -8.63 -5.87
C GLU A 81 13.46 -9.67 -6.47
N ASP A 82 12.36 -9.99 -5.80
CA ASP A 82 11.38 -10.98 -6.25
C ASP A 82 10.72 -10.54 -7.56
N LEU A 83 10.24 -9.29 -7.62
CA LEU A 83 9.66 -8.71 -8.82
C LEU A 83 10.64 -8.70 -10.01
N ALA A 84 11.91 -8.37 -9.74
CA ALA A 84 12.93 -8.38 -10.78
C ALA A 84 13.21 -9.79 -11.32
N LYS A 85 13.18 -10.82 -10.46
CA LYS A 85 13.31 -12.23 -10.84
C LYS A 85 12.10 -12.75 -11.63
N GLU A 86 10.92 -12.21 -11.36
CA GLU A 86 9.68 -12.49 -12.10
C GLU A 86 9.60 -11.75 -13.44
N GLY A 87 10.56 -10.87 -13.73
CA GLY A 87 10.62 -10.14 -14.99
C GLY A 87 9.76 -8.87 -15.03
N VAL A 88 9.38 -8.34 -13.86
CA VAL A 88 8.71 -7.05 -13.76
C VAL A 88 9.70 -5.93 -14.09
N GLU A 89 9.31 -5.01 -14.97
CA GLU A 89 10.14 -3.88 -15.40
C GLU A 89 9.80 -2.58 -14.67
N TYR A 90 8.55 -2.45 -14.22
CA TYR A 90 8.08 -1.33 -13.41
C TYR A 90 7.08 -1.80 -12.36
N ALA A 91 7.25 -1.34 -11.13
CA ALA A 91 6.30 -1.61 -10.04
C ALA A 91 6.02 -0.37 -9.19
N GLU A 92 4.79 -0.25 -8.68
CA GLU A 92 4.41 0.71 -7.67
C GLU A 92 4.05 -0.02 -6.38
N LEU A 93 4.95 0.04 -5.40
CA LEU A 93 4.78 -0.59 -4.10
C LEU A 93 4.07 0.37 -3.17
N ARG A 94 2.96 -0.06 -2.58
CA ARG A 94 2.20 0.76 -1.62
C ARG A 94 2.22 0.17 -0.23
N PHE A 95 2.20 1.04 0.77
CA PHE A 95 2.14 0.66 2.18
C PHE A 95 1.71 1.84 3.05
N ALA A 96 1.29 1.58 4.28
CA ALA A 96 0.87 2.59 5.24
C ALA A 96 1.98 2.89 6.25
N PRO A 97 2.76 3.99 6.10
CA PRO A 97 3.86 4.31 7.03
C PRO A 97 3.40 4.43 8.49
N GLN A 98 2.18 4.90 8.71
CA GLN A 98 1.57 5.05 10.03
C GLN A 98 1.39 3.75 10.81
N PHE A 99 1.50 2.59 10.18
CA PHE A 99 1.42 1.30 10.84
C PHE A 99 2.76 0.79 11.37
N SER A 100 3.87 1.44 11.02
CA SER A 100 5.23 1.06 11.41
C SER A 100 5.88 2.01 12.42
N ILE A 101 5.07 2.77 13.19
CA ILE A 101 5.56 3.78 14.16
C ILE A 101 5.40 3.36 15.62
N LYS A 102 4.92 2.17 15.91
CA LYS A 102 4.58 1.72 17.28
C LYS A 102 5.80 1.64 18.19
N ASP A 103 6.98 1.35 17.63
CA ASP A 103 8.25 1.24 18.37
C ASP A 103 9.10 2.52 18.32
N GLY A 104 8.47 3.66 17.99
CA GLY A 104 9.07 4.98 18.11
C GLY A 104 9.66 5.55 16.83
N LEU A 105 9.57 4.87 15.67
CA LEU A 105 9.86 5.47 14.38
C LEU A 105 8.83 6.56 14.06
N THR A 106 9.28 7.59 13.36
CA THR A 106 8.40 8.54 12.67
C THR A 106 8.01 8.01 11.29
N GLN A 107 6.94 8.51 10.69
CA GLN A 107 6.58 8.14 9.31
C GLN A 107 7.70 8.49 8.31
N ASP A 108 8.44 9.58 8.55
CA ASP A 108 9.60 9.96 7.74
C ASP A 108 10.68 8.88 7.78
N GLU A 109 11.07 8.39 8.96
CA GLU A 109 12.07 7.34 9.12
C GLU A 109 11.64 6.02 8.50
N VAL A 110 10.34 5.69 8.58
CA VAL A 110 9.74 4.53 7.90
C VAL A 110 9.90 4.65 6.39
N VAL A 111 9.56 5.81 5.82
CA VAL A 111 9.65 6.04 4.37
C VAL A 111 11.09 6.08 3.91
N GLU A 112 12.00 6.69 4.66
CA GLU A 112 13.44 6.67 4.36
C GLU A 112 14.01 5.24 4.31
N ALA A 113 13.58 4.36 5.22
CA ALA A 113 13.97 2.96 5.21
C ALA A 113 13.46 2.23 3.96
N ALA A 114 12.20 2.44 3.58
CA ALA A 114 11.64 1.88 2.35
C ALA A 114 12.34 2.40 1.09
N ILE A 115 12.67 3.70 1.02
CA ILE A 115 13.45 4.30 -0.08
C ILE A 115 14.81 3.60 -0.20
N ARG A 116 15.55 3.44 0.91
CA ARG A 116 16.86 2.75 0.87
C ARG A 116 16.74 1.32 0.36
N GLY A 117 15.70 0.59 0.79
CA GLY A 117 15.43 -0.77 0.30
C GLY A 117 15.16 -0.81 -1.20
N ALA A 118 14.30 0.09 -1.68
CA ALA A 118 13.95 0.21 -3.10
C ALA A 118 15.18 0.60 -3.97
N GLU A 119 15.94 1.60 -3.55
CA GLU A 119 17.15 2.04 -4.27
C GLU A 119 18.21 0.94 -4.33
N ARG A 120 18.42 0.23 -3.21
CA ARG A 120 19.33 -0.92 -3.16
C ARG A 120 18.89 -2.03 -4.10
N GLY A 121 17.59 -2.31 -4.15
CA GLY A 121 17.00 -3.28 -5.07
C GLY A 121 17.19 -2.88 -6.54
N MET A 122 16.82 -1.65 -6.91
CA MET A 122 17.01 -1.11 -8.27
C MET A 122 18.47 -1.05 -8.70
N LYS A 123 19.40 -0.82 -7.76
CA LYS A 123 20.83 -0.86 -8.03
C LYS A 123 21.32 -2.29 -8.30
N MET A 124 20.82 -3.27 -7.59
CA MET A 124 21.17 -4.69 -7.76
C MET A 124 20.52 -5.28 -9.03
N TYR A 125 19.32 -4.84 -9.36
CA TYR A 125 18.50 -5.30 -10.47
C TYR A 125 18.14 -4.13 -11.40
N PRO A 126 19.08 -3.66 -12.25
CA PRO A 126 18.92 -2.41 -13.03
C PRO A 126 17.83 -2.47 -14.11
N GLN A 127 17.26 -3.66 -14.37
CA GLN A 127 16.15 -3.86 -15.30
C GLN A 127 14.78 -3.44 -14.73
N ILE A 128 14.62 -3.32 -13.41
CA ILE A 128 13.36 -2.88 -12.77
C ILE A 128 13.44 -1.42 -12.34
N ARG A 129 12.31 -0.73 -12.39
CA ARG A 129 12.08 0.57 -11.75
C ARG A 129 10.92 0.45 -10.78
N VAL A 130 11.07 1.09 -9.61
CA VAL A 130 10.08 1.03 -8.54
C VAL A 130 9.73 2.43 -8.08
N GLY A 131 8.41 2.69 -7.91
CA GLY A 131 7.87 3.83 -7.18
C GLY A 131 7.24 3.37 -5.86
N LEU A 132 7.25 4.23 -4.85
CA LEU A 132 6.55 4.02 -3.59
C LEU A 132 5.29 4.89 -3.54
N ILE A 133 4.18 4.29 -3.14
CA ILE A 133 2.92 4.99 -2.87
C ILE A 133 2.64 4.93 -1.37
N LEU A 134 2.45 6.09 -0.75
CA LEU A 134 2.16 6.16 0.68
C LEU A 134 0.66 6.11 0.93
N CYS A 135 0.19 5.09 1.64
CA CYS A 135 -1.22 4.92 1.93
C CYS A 135 -1.63 5.70 3.18
N CYS A 136 -2.59 6.60 3.03
CA CYS A 136 -3.48 6.97 4.10
C CYS A 136 -4.38 5.78 4.44
N MET A 137 -4.89 5.72 5.67
CA MET A 137 -5.68 4.58 6.10
C MET A 137 -7.10 4.98 6.47
N ARG A 138 -8.05 4.14 6.05
CA ARG A 138 -9.44 4.23 6.50
C ARG A 138 -9.52 3.82 7.98
N GLY A 139 -10.17 4.65 8.79
CA GLY A 139 -10.32 4.44 10.22
C GLY A 139 -11.05 5.61 10.88
N ALA A 140 -11.53 5.44 12.11
CA ALA A 140 -12.32 6.45 12.81
C ALA A 140 -11.50 7.68 13.21
N ASP A 141 -10.29 7.48 13.72
CA ASP A 141 -9.46 8.55 14.33
C ASP A 141 -8.11 8.71 13.61
N ASN A 142 -8.08 8.46 12.29
CA ASN A 142 -6.84 8.43 11.50
C ASN A 142 -6.51 9.77 10.82
N GLU A 143 -7.28 10.83 11.01
CA GLU A 143 -7.10 12.07 10.26
C GLU A 143 -5.73 12.69 10.48
N GLU A 144 -5.27 12.78 11.74
CA GLU A 144 -3.95 13.33 12.06
C GLU A 144 -2.81 12.49 11.46
N LEU A 145 -2.88 11.16 11.58
CA LEU A 145 -1.87 10.26 11.01
C LEU A 145 -1.89 10.31 9.48
N ASN A 146 -3.06 10.41 8.87
CA ASN A 146 -3.20 10.56 7.42
C ASN A 146 -2.62 11.90 6.94
N MET A 147 -2.83 12.99 7.69
CA MET A 147 -2.20 14.28 7.36
C MET A 147 -0.67 14.20 7.45
N GLN A 148 -0.12 13.52 8.46
CA GLN A 148 1.32 13.26 8.55
C GLN A 148 1.82 12.43 7.36
N THR A 149 1.07 11.41 6.91
CA THR A 149 1.39 10.64 5.70
C THR A 149 1.48 11.55 4.47
N VAL A 150 0.55 12.50 4.33
CA VAL A 150 0.55 13.48 3.21
C VAL A 150 1.76 14.42 3.29
N GLU A 151 2.11 14.92 4.50
CA GLU A 151 3.30 15.75 4.69
C GLU A 151 4.59 14.98 4.35
N THR A 152 4.70 13.73 4.81
CA THR A 152 5.82 12.84 4.47
C THR A 152 5.88 12.59 2.95
N ALA A 153 4.74 12.32 2.31
CA ALA A 153 4.69 12.17 0.85
C ALA A 153 5.15 13.44 0.13
N LYS A 154 4.76 14.61 0.62
CA LYS A 154 5.21 15.90 0.08
C LYS A 154 6.72 16.08 0.18
N LYS A 155 7.30 15.68 1.32
CA LYS A 155 8.74 15.81 1.59
C LYS A 155 9.59 14.96 0.64
N TYR A 156 9.16 13.73 0.35
CA TYR A 156 9.92 12.75 -0.45
C TYR A 156 9.42 12.61 -1.90
N LEU A 157 8.47 13.45 -2.33
CA LEU A 157 7.94 13.40 -3.70
C LEU A 157 9.05 13.70 -4.72
N GLY A 158 9.19 12.81 -5.70
CA GLY A 158 10.16 12.97 -6.79
C GLY A 158 11.46 12.19 -6.58
N ASP A 159 11.72 11.67 -5.39
CA ASP A 159 12.76 10.66 -5.17
C ASP A 159 12.23 9.30 -5.65
N VAL A 160 11.94 8.38 -4.71
CA VAL A 160 11.27 7.10 -5.05
C VAL A 160 9.76 7.20 -4.79
N VAL A 161 9.32 8.12 -3.91
CA VAL A 161 7.90 8.34 -3.64
C VAL A 161 7.22 9.01 -4.83
N CYS A 162 6.17 8.37 -5.37
CA CYS A 162 5.51 8.82 -6.61
C CYS A 162 4.04 9.22 -6.44
N ALA A 163 3.37 8.79 -5.38
CA ALA A 163 1.95 9.08 -5.16
C ALA A 163 1.52 8.85 -3.71
N VAL A 164 0.27 9.22 -3.42
CA VAL A 164 -0.47 8.79 -2.23
C VAL A 164 -1.69 7.96 -2.63
N ASP A 165 -2.20 7.20 -1.66
CA ASP A 165 -3.39 6.39 -1.80
C ASP A 165 -4.22 6.45 -0.50
N ILE A 166 -5.39 5.83 -0.49
CA ILE A 166 -6.12 5.46 0.72
C ILE A 166 -6.54 4.00 0.64
N ALA A 167 -6.23 3.23 1.65
CA ALA A 167 -6.55 1.81 1.75
C ALA A 167 -7.30 1.48 3.05
N GLY A 168 -7.75 0.23 3.21
CA GLY A 168 -8.44 -0.26 4.40
C GLY A 168 -9.93 -0.49 4.16
N ALA A 169 -10.71 -0.69 5.24
CA ALA A 169 -12.09 -1.15 5.22
C ALA A 169 -13.06 -0.14 4.58
N GLU A 170 -13.18 -0.20 3.25
CA GLU A 170 -14.01 0.73 2.46
C GLU A 170 -15.47 0.71 2.88
N GLY A 171 -16.02 -0.47 3.19
CA GLY A 171 -17.41 -0.63 3.58
C GLY A 171 -17.72 0.00 4.95
N LEU A 172 -16.74 0.09 5.85
CA LEU A 172 -16.93 0.66 7.20
C LEU A 172 -16.63 2.16 7.23
N PHE A 173 -15.70 2.64 6.38
CA PHE A 173 -15.24 4.02 6.37
C PHE A 173 -15.38 4.61 4.97
N PRO A 174 -16.53 5.23 4.67
CA PRO A 174 -16.84 5.77 3.35
C PRO A 174 -15.81 6.77 2.84
N THR A 175 -15.60 6.79 1.51
CA THR A 175 -14.57 7.61 0.86
C THR A 175 -14.73 9.11 1.12
N GLU A 176 -15.95 9.60 1.28
CA GLU A 176 -16.25 11.02 1.56
C GLU A 176 -15.65 11.53 2.87
N ASN A 177 -15.42 10.66 3.86
CA ASN A 177 -14.82 11.04 5.14
C ASN A 177 -13.38 11.55 4.99
N PHE A 178 -12.72 11.23 3.88
CA PHE A 178 -11.32 11.55 3.61
C PHE A 178 -11.15 12.76 2.69
N ALA A 179 -12.23 13.51 2.41
CA ALA A 179 -12.19 14.72 1.60
C ALA A 179 -11.15 15.75 2.10
N PRO A 180 -10.97 16.02 3.42
CA PRO A 180 -9.95 16.94 3.91
C PRO A 180 -8.53 16.49 3.56
N VAL A 181 -8.22 15.19 3.68
CA VAL A 181 -6.92 14.59 3.35
C VAL A 181 -6.61 14.80 1.87
N PHE A 182 -7.54 14.47 0.98
CA PHE A 182 -7.33 14.62 -0.47
C PHE A 182 -7.38 16.08 -0.95
N ALA A 183 -8.04 16.97 -0.22
CA ALA A 183 -7.89 18.42 -0.46
C ALA A 183 -6.44 18.86 -0.23
N LYS A 184 -5.76 18.35 0.82
CA LYS A 184 -4.37 18.65 1.11
C LYS A 184 -3.43 18.02 0.08
N VAL A 185 -3.70 16.79 -0.36
CA VAL A 185 -2.96 16.12 -1.44
C VAL A 185 -2.98 16.97 -2.72
N ARG A 186 -4.14 17.51 -3.09
CA ARG A 186 -4.27 18.42 -4.25
C ARG A 186 -3.53 19.74 -4.05
N GLU A 187 -3.64 20.34 -2.86
CA GLU A 187 -2.93 21.58 -2.52
C GLU A 187 -1.43 21.42 -2.76
N TYR A 188 -0.87 20.27 -2.39
CA TYR A 188 0.54 19.96 -2.57
C TYR A 188 0.91 19.47 -3.97
N GLY A 189 -0.06 19.23 -4.83
CA GLY A 189 0.17 18.71 -6.18
C GLY A 189 0.74 17.29 -6.21
N ILE A 190 0.47 16.49 -5.17
CA ILE A 190 0.93 15.10 -5.10
C ILE A 190 0.04 14.24 -6.01
N PRO A 191 0.61 13.40 -6.89
CA PRO A 191 -0.16 12.40 -7.63
C PRO A 191 -0.91 11.47 -6.66
N MET A 192 -2.10 11.02 -7.06
CA MET A 192 -2.90 10.15 -6.21
C MET A 192 -3.52 8.99 -6.98
N THR A 193 -3.65 7.87 -6.34
CA THR A 193 -4.56 6.79 -6.67
C THR A 193 -5.50 6.59 -5.47
N ILE A 194 -6.65 5.96 -5.66
CA ILE A 194 -7.62 5.80 -4.57
C ILE A 194 -8.26 4.43 -4.68
N HIS A 195 -8.13 3.59 -3.62
CA HIS A 195 -8.94 2.39 -3.49
C HIS A 195 -10.39 2.78 -3.42
N ALA A 196 -11.17 2.42 -4.42
CA ALA A 196 -12.60 2.69 -4.48
C ALA A 196 -13.33 1.67 -5.33
N GLY A 197 -14.52 1.28 -4.90
CA GLY A 197 -15.33 0.28 -5.58
C GLY A 197 -14.79 -1.15 -5.42
N GLU A 198 -14.08 -1.43 -4.36
CA GLU A 198 -13.64 -2.77 -3.95
C GLU A 198 -14.74 -3.46 -3.12
N ALA A 199 -15.10 -2.87 -1.99
CA ALA A 199 -16.12 -3.36 -1.06
C ALA A 199 -17.35 -2.41 -0.94
N ALA A 200 -17.30 -1.24 -1.57
CA ALA A 200 -18.43 -0.31 -1.67
C ALA A 200 -18.90 -0.18 -3.13
N GLY A 201 -20.05 0.49 -3.30
CA GLY A 201 -20.68 0.66 -4.61
C GLY A 201 -20.02 1.73 -5.49
N PRO A 202 -20.60 1.99 -6.70
CA PRO A 202 -20.09 2.98 -7.65
C PRO A 202 -19.99 4.39 -7.08
N ASP A 203 -20.76 4.74 -6.05
CA ASP A 203 -20.74 6.08 -5.45
C ASP A 203 -19.42 6.36 -4.73
N SER A 204 -18.77 5.36 -4.15
CA SER A 204 -17.41 5.48 -3.62
C SER A 204 -16.42 5.92 -4.71
N MET A 205 -16.51 5.32 -5.90
CA MET A 205 -15.68 5.70 -7.05
C MET A 205 -15.98 7.12 -7.53
N LYS A 206 -17.26 7.50 -7.60
CA LYS A 206 -17.67 8.88 -7.98
C LYS A 206 -17.11 9.90 -7.00
N THR A 207 -17.11 9.58 -5.70
CA THR A 207 -16.51 10.39 -4.64
C THR A 207 -15.00 10.51 -4.84
N ALA A 208 -14.30 9.40 -5.07
CA ALA A 208 -12.87 9.39 -5.36
C ALA A 208 -12.53 10.28 -6.57
N LEU A 209 -13.29 10.17 -7.66
CA LEU A 209 -13.13 11.04 -8.85
C LEU A 209 -13.35 12.52 -8.53
N SER A 210 -14.26 12.84 -7.60
CA SER A 210 -14.50 14.23 -7.18
C SER A 210 -13.30 14.83 -6.44
N PHE A 211 -12.42 14.01 -5.87
CA PHE A 211 -11.15 14.43 -5.28
C PHE A 211 -10.09 14.77 -6.34
N GLY A 212 -10.35 14.49 -7.61
CA GLY A 212 -9.48 14.83 -8.73
C GLY A 212 -8.48 13.74 -9.11
N THR A 213 -8.62 12.52 -8.57
CA THR A 213 -7.78 11.41 -9.03
C THR A 213 -8.09 11.05 -10.49
N LYS A 214 -7.07 10.56 -11.17
CA LYS A 214 -7.16 9.95 -12.50
C LYS A 214 -6.82 8.46 -12.47
N ARG A 215 -6.74 7.90 -11.25
CA ARG A 215 -6.41 6.48 -11.04
C ARG A 215 -7.28 5.94 -9.91
N ILE A 216 -7.96 4.83 -10.17
CA ILE A 216 -8.78 4.10 -9.19
C ILE A 216 -8.14 2.73 -8.96
N GLY A 217 -7.89 2.41 -7.69
CA GLY A 217 -7.56 1.05 -7.27
C GLY A 217 -8.82 0.19 -7.25
N HIS A 218 -8.75 -1.05 -7.70
CA HIS A 218 -9.86 -2.01 -7.89
C HIS A 218 -10.90 -1.58 -8.93
N GLY A 219 -11.79 -0.64 -8.59
CA GLY A 219 -12.81 -0.15 -9.50
C GLY A 219 -13.87 -1.19 -9.91
N VAL A 220 -13.95 -2.34 -9.23
CA VAL A 220 -14.81 -3.48 -9.60
C VAL A 220 -16.28 -3.10 -9.66
N ALA A 221 -16.71 -2.22 -8.75
CA ALA A 221 -18.10 -1.76 -8.67
C ALA A 221 -18.56 -0.97 -9.91
N ALA A 222 -17.66 -0.49 -10.77
CA ALA A 222 -18.02 0.23 -12.00
C ALA A 222 -18.96 -0.57 -12.90
N ILE A 223 -18.86 -1.91 -12.89
CA ILE A 223 -19.72 -2.79 -13.70
C ILE A 223 -21.23 -2.58 -13.43
N ASN A 224 -21.57 -2.06 -12.24
CA ASN A 224 -22.95 -1.80 -11.83
C ASN A 224 -23.48 -0.42 -12.25
N ASP A 225 -22.62 0.41 -12.92
CA ASP A 225 -22.98 1.77 -13.33
C ASP A 225 -22.43 2.09 -14.73
N PRO A 226 -23.20 1.85 -15.81
CA PRO A 226 -22.78 2.12 -17.17
C PRO A 226 -22.43 3.59 -17.45
N GLU A 227 -23.05 4.55 -16.75
CA GLU A 227 -22.74 5.98 -16.89
C GLU A 227 -21.38 6.30 -16.26
N LEU A 228 -21.05 5.67 -15.13
CA LEU A 228 -19.72 5.75 -14.52
C LEU A 228 -18.66 5.17 -15.46
N ILE A 229 -18.89 4.00 -16.04
CA ILE A 229 -17.96 3.42 -17.03
C ILE A 229 -17.70 4.39 -18.17
N LYS A 230 -18.77 4.98 -18.72
CA LYS A 230 -18.63 5.99 -19.77
C LYS A 230 -17.79 7.17 -19.31
N ARG A 231 -18.03 7.68 -18.10
CA ARG A 231 -17.26 8.78 -17.51
C ARG A 231 -15.78 8.42 -17.36
N LEU A 232 -15.46 7.21 -16.87
CA LEU A 232 -14.07 6.73 -16.73
C LEU A 232 -13.33 6.74 -18.07
N ILE A 233 -14.03 6.30 -19.15
CA ILE A 233 -13.48 6.29 -20.51
C ILE A 233 -13.28 7.71 -21.03
N ASP A 234 -14.30 8.57 -20.92
CA ASP A 234 -14.29 9.95 -21.45
C ASP A 234 -13.23 10.82 -20.74
N GLU A 235 -12.99 10.58 -19.44
CA GLU A 235 -12.02 11.31 -18.62
C GLU A 235 -10.63 10.68 -18.60
N ASN A 236 -10.45 9.53 -19.25
CA ASN A 236 -9.20 8.76 -19.29
C ASN A 236 -8.66 8.44 -17.87
N VAL A 237 -9.54 7.84 -17.05
CA VAL A 237 -9.24 7.36 -15.69
C VAL A 237 -8.75 5.93 -15.76
#